data_c1ba2fe10869c028eef51c68dda134f0
#
_entry.id   c1ba2fe10869c028eef51c68dda134f0
#
_cell.length_a   1.000
_cell.length_b   1.000
_cell.length_c   1.000
_cell.angle_alpha   90.00
_cell.angle_beta   90.00
_cell.angle_gamma   90.00
#
_symmetry.space_group_name_H-M   'P 1'
#
loop_
_entity.id
_entity.type
_entity.pdbx_description
1 polymer ?
#
loop_
_entity_poly.entity_id
_entity_poly.type
_entity_poly.pdbx_seq_one_letter_code
_entity_poly.pdbx_strand_id
1 'polypeptide(L)'
;EDTVIQWPSFGSGCSFVKASALENIRFDLALENGFGEDGDFGMQLRKSGVDILYTPFLTLLHLKAPVGGFRKPVDKPWDSENPSPKPAPTVLASILKHATPSQIKGYKTLLFLKFYRLQQIKNPFFYFRQMQKRWKISLFWAQKLLNKK
;
A
#
# COMPACT_ATOMS: atom_id res chain seq x y z
N GLU A 1 24.82 -12.91 -4.72
CA GLU A 1 24.82 -13.41 -3.33
C GLU A 1 23.60 -14.30 -3.12
N ASP A 2 23.83 -15.59 -2.89
CA ASP A 2 22.77 -16.59 -2.70
C ASP A 2 22.42 -16.74 -1.21
N THR A 3 22.28 -15.60 -0.52
CA THR A 3 22.02 -15.58 0.92
C THR A 3 20.57 -15.17 1.20
N VAL A 4 19.90 -15.90 2.07
CA VAL A 4 18.58 -15.51 2.60
C VAL A 4 18.73 -14.23 3.41
N ILE A 5 17.94 -13.23 3.12
CA ILE A 5 17.97 -11.94 3.82
C ILE A 5 16.60 -11.60 4.41
N GLN A 6 16.60 -10.87 5.52
CA GLN A 6 15.38 -10.31 6.06
C GLN A 6 14.83 -9.25 5.09
N TRP A 7 13.53 -9.35 4.77
CA TRP A 7 12.91 -8.49 3.77
C TRP A 7 11.92 -7.49 4.39
N PRO A 8 11.87 -6.26 3.92
CA PRO A 8 11.04 -5.22 4.54
C PRO A 8 9.54 -5.36 4.26
N SER A 9 9.15 -6.07 3.21
CA SER A 9 7.76 -6.12 2.75
C SER A 9 7.32 -7.55 2.42
N PHE A 10 6.04 -7.83 2.63
CA PHE A 10 5.37 -9.03 2.15
C PHE A 10 4.84 -8.79 0.72
N GLY A 11 4.86 -9.82 -0.10
CA GLY A 11 4.28 -9.80 -1.45
C GLY A 11 3.48 -11.07 -1.70
N SER A 12 2.17 -10.96 -1.82
CA SER A 12 1.26 -12.10 -1.96
C SER A 12 1.44 -12.89 -3.26
N GLY A 13 1.98 -12.25 -4.30
CA GLY A 13 2.16 -12.87 -5.63
C GLY A 13 3.22 -13.97 -5.69
N CYS A 14 4.13 -14.04 -4.70
CA CYS A 14 5.22 -15.00 -4.66
C CYS A 14 5.71 -15.18 -3.22
N SER A 15 4.92 -15.86 -2.39
CA SER A 15 5.26 -16.06 -0.98
C SER A 15 4.73 -17.39 -0.44
N PHE A 16 5.45 -17.94 0.54
CA PHE A 16 5.01 -19.05 1.37
C PHE A 16 4.86 -18.56 2.80
N VAL A 17 3.75 -18.86 3.43
CA VAL A 17 3.47 -18.45 4.80
C VAL A 17 3.21 -19.69 5.65
N LYS A 18 3.85 -19.79 6.83
CA LYS A 18 3.57 -20.88 7.77
C LYS A 18 2.11 -20.81 8.22
N ALA A 19 1.42 -21.94 8.24
CA ALA A 19 0.02 -22.02 8.66
C ALA A 19 -0.18 -21.45 10.09
N SER A 20 0.73 -21.73 11.01
CA SER A 20 0.68 -21.18 12.37
C SER A 20 0.74 -19.65 12.44
N ALA A 21 1.40 -18.99 11.49
CA ALA A 21 1.41 -17.53 11.41
C ALA A 21 0.05 -16.95 10.98
N LEU A 22 -0.82 -17.78 10.38
CA LEU A 22 -2.14 -17.38 9.91
C LEU A 22 -3.26 -17.54 10.94
N GLU A 23 -2.98 -18.08 12.13
CA GLU A 23 -4.00 -18.33 13.15
C GLU A 23 -4.71 -17.03 13.58
N ASN A 24 -3.94 -15.95 13.76
CA ASN A 24 -4.42 -14.66 14.25
C ASN A 24 -4.25 -13.51 13.26
N ILE A 25 -3.79 -13.79 12.05
CA ILE A 25 -3.51 -12.78 11.02
C ILE A 25 -4.43 -13.01 9.82
N ARG A 26 -5.03 -11.95 9.32
CA ARG A 26 -5.92 -11.98 8.15
C ARG A 26 -5.71 -10.75 7.28
N PHE A 27 -5.97 -10.88 6.00
CA PHE A 27 -6.10 -9.73 5.12
C PHE A 27 -7.28 -8.85 5.58
N ASP A 28 -7.05 -7.54 5.63
CA ASP A 28 -8.09 -6.60 5.99
C ASP A 28 -9.03 -6.34 4.79
N LEU A 29 -10.29 -6.76 4.92
CA LEU A 29 -11.30 -6.59 3.86
C LEU A 29 -11.55 -5.12 3.49
N ALA A 30 -11.26 -4.17 4.39
CA ALA A 30 -11.33 -2.75 4.07
C ALA A 30 -10.32 -2.32 2.98
N LEU A 31 -9.27 -3.12 2.74
CA LEU A 31 -8.26 -2.90 1.71
C LEU A 31 -8.52 -3.70 0.43
N GLU A 32 -9.59 -4.49 0.40
CA GLU A 32 -9.97 -5.28 -0.78
C GLU A 32 -10.19 -4.37 -2.01
N ASN A 33 -9.81 -4.87 -3.17
CA ASN A 33 -9.90 -4.15 -4.45
C ASN A 33 -9.07 -2.85 -4.53
N GLY A 34 -8.10 -2.67 -3.63
CA GLY A 34 -7.17 -1.54 -3.61
C GLY A 34 -5.72 -1.99 -3.65
N PHE A 35 -4.86 -1.09 -3.20
CA PHE A 35 -3.45 -1.36 -2.94
C PHE A 35 -3.19 -1.18 -1.45
N GLY A 36 -2.16 -1.85 -0.91
CA GLY A 36 -1.75 -1.70 0.49
C GLY A 36 -2.08 -2.91 1.36
N GLU A 37 -2.82 -3.89 0.84
CA GLU A 37 -3.16 -5.14 1.49
C GLU A 37 -1.92 -5.96 1.86
N ASP A 38 -0.97 -6.08 0.94
CA ASP A 38 0.31 -6.77 1.17
C ASP A 38 1.14 -6.06 2.26
N GLY A 39 1.16 -4.73 2.22
CA GLY A 39 1.84 -3.91 3.24
C GLY A 39 1.20 -4.07 4.62
N ASP A 40 -0.12 -4.05 4.70
CA ASP A 40 -0.86 -4.27 5.95
C ASP A 40 -0.60 -5.67 6.52
N PHE A 41 -0.72 -6.69 5.67
CA PHE A 41 -0.49 -8.07 6.06
C PHE A 41 0.96 -8.30 6.54
N GLY A 42 1.94 -7.78 5.81
CA GLY A 42 3.35 -7.84 6.20
C GLY A 42 3.63 -7.16 7.54
N MET A 43 2.97 -6.04 7.82
CA MET A 43 3.09 -5.36 9.12
C MET A 43 2.42 -6.15 10.26
N GLN A 44 1.32 -6.85 9.99
CA GLN A 44 0.71 -7.77 10.98
C GLN A 44 1.66 -8.92 11.31
N LEU A 45 2.28 -9.57 10.30
CA LEU A 45 3.28 -10.61 10.48
C LEU A 45 4.42 -10.13 11.40
N ARG A 46 5.02 -8.98 11.09
CA ARG A 46 6.12 -8.41 11.88
C ARG A 46 5.72 -8.09 13.32
N LYS A 47 4.54 -7.53 13.53
CA LYS A 47 4.02 -7.23 14.87
C LYS A 47 3.79 -8.48 15.70
N SER A 48 3.51 -9.62 15.07
CA SER A 48 3.40 -10.92 15.74
C SER A 48 4.74 -11.67 15.90
N GLY A 49 5.87 -11.03 15.57
CA GLY A 49 7.21 -11.61 15.69
C GLY A 49 7.60 -12.57 14.57
N VAL A 50 6.87 -12.56 13.46
CA VAL A 50 7.17 -13.39 12.28
C VAL A 50 8.06 -12.63 11.31
N ASP A 51 9.24 -13.19 11.01
CA ASP A 51 10.15 -12.62 10.02
C ASP A 51 9.67 -12.88 8.59
N ILE A 52 9.89 -11.87 7.75
CA ILE A 52 9.73 -11.99 6.30
C ILE A 52 11.12 -12.16 5.70
N LEU A 53 11.32 -13.26 5.00
CA LEU A 53 12.60 -13.61 4.40
C LEU A 53 12.49 -13.58 2.87
N TYR A 54 13.50 -13.05 2.22
CA TYR A 54 13.69 -13.14 0.78
C TYR A 54 14.73 -14.21 0.47
N THR A 55 14.35 -15.15 -0.40
CA THR A 55 15.19 -16.26 -0.84
C THR A 55 15.53 -16.10 -2.33
N PRO A 56 16.69 -15.55 -2.69
CA PRO A 56 17.01 -15.21 -4.08
C PRO A 56 17.16 -16.43 -5.00
N PHE A 57 17.42 -17.60 -4.43
CA PHE A 57 17.57 -18.86 -5.17
C PHE A 57 16.25 -19.58 -5.48
N LEU A 58 15.12 -19.11 -4.93
CA LEU A 58 13.80 -19.60 -5.29
C LEU A 58 13.23 -18.74 -6.41
N THR A 59 13.24 -19.25 -7.61
CA THR A 59 12.71 -18.56 -8.78
C THR A 59 11.33 -19.05 -9.15
N LEU A 60 10.43 -18.13 -9.45
CA LEU A 60 9.09 -18.42 -9.94
C LEU A 60 8.86 -17.73 -11.28
N LEU A 61 8.34 -18.47 -12.25
CA LEU A 61 7.89 -17.89 -13.51
C LEU A 61 6.52 -17.24 -13.32
N HIS A 62 6.49 -15.93 -13.29
CA HIS A 62 5.25 -15.16 -13.18
C HIS A 62 4.65 -14.90 -14.57
N LEU A 63 3.70 -15.74 -14.97
CA LEU A 63 2.92 -15.52 -16.18
C LEU A 63 1.90 -14.40 -15.95
N LYS A 64 2.15 -13.24 -16.53
CA LYS A 64 1.21 -12.11 -16.44
C LYS A 64 0.00 -12.39 -17.31
N ALA A 65 -1.18 -12.48 -16.69
CA ALA A 65 -2.43 -12.43 -17.42
C ALA A 65 -2.65 -11.00 -17.98
N PRO A 66 -3.28 -10.87 -19.17
CA PRO A 66 -3.59 -9.57 -19.76
C PRO A 66 -4.46 -8.69 -18.86
N VAL A 67 -5.32 -9.32 -18.06
CA VAL A 67 -6.13 -8.70 -17.02
C VAL A 67 -5.84 -9.44 -15.72
N GLY A 68 -5.40 -8.73 -14.67
CA GLY A 68 -4.84 -9.29 -13.44
C GLY A 68 -5.75 -10.30 -12.73
N GLY A 69 -5.51 -11.59 -12.93
CA GLY A 69 -6.11 -12.69 -12.21
C GLY A 69 -7.65 -12.69 -12.26
N PHE A 70 -8.26 -13.11 -11.15
CA PHE A 70 -9.73 -13.19 -11.00
C PHE A 70 -10.38 -11.85 -10.57
N ARG A 71 -9.61 -10.75 -10.52
CA ARG A 71 -10.12 -9.46 -10.07
C ARG A 71 -11.00 -8.82 -11.14
N LYS A 72 -12.28 -8.72 -10.85
CA LYS A 72 -13.18 -7.86 -11.63
C LYS A 72 -12.89 -6.40 -11.26
N PRO A 73 -12.91 -5.45 -12.22
CA PRO A 73 -12.89 -4.03 -11.89
C PRO A 73 -14.08 -3.73 -10.96
N VAL A 74 -13.80 -3.12 -9.83
CA VAL A 74 -14.82 -2.68 -8.87
C VAL A 74 -14.72 -1.18 -8.74
N ASP A 75 -15.82 -0.49 -8.96
CA ASP A 75 -15.91 0.95 -8.76
C ASP A 75 -15.69 1.29 -7.29
N LYS A 76 -14.76 2.21 -7.05
CA LYS A 76 -14.45 2.66 -5.71
C LYS A 76 -15.12 3.99 -5.43
N PRO A 77 -15.55 4.24 -4.20
CA PRO A 77 -16.25 5.48 -3.86
C PRO A 77 -15.48 6.77 -4.19
N TRP A 78 -14.16 6.67 -4.33
CA TRP A 78 -13.29 7.81 -4.65
C TRP A 78 -12.92 7.92 -6.13
N ASP A 79 -13.43 7.04 -6.99
CA ASP A 79 -13.10 7.09 -8.43
C ASP A 79 -13.73 8.32 -9.11
N SER A 80 -14.83 8.84 -8.54
CA SER A 80 -15.47 10.09 -8.96
C SER A 80 -14.80 11.37 -8.45
N GLU A 81 -13.82 11.27 -7.55
CA GLU A 81 -13.16 12.42 -6.95
C GLU A 81 -12.27 13.18 -7.95
N ASN A 82 -12.41 14.51 -7.98
CA ASN A 82 -11.58 15.41 -8.81
C ASN A 82 -10.98 16.55 -7.96
N PRO A 83 -9.65 16.58 -7.79
CA PRO A 83 -8.64 15.67 -8.33
C PRO A 83 -8.64 14.30 -7.63
N SER A 84 -8.28 13.26 -8.36
CA SER A 84 -8.17 11.90 -7.80
C SER A 84 -7.23 11.86 -6.59
N PRO A 85 -7.54 11.06 -5.54
CA PRO A 85 -6.72 11.00 -4.33
C PRO A 85 -5.30 10.50 -4.58
N LYS A 86 -4.35 11.01 -3.81
CA LYS A 86 -2.95 10.56 -3.78
C LYS A 86 -2.41 10.59 -2.35
N PRO A 87 -1.89 9.44 -1.86
CA PRO A 87 -1.88 8.09 -2.46
C PRO A 87 -3.30 7.53 -2.64
N ALA A 88 -3.45 6.30 -3.14
CA ALA A 88 -4.74 5.63 -3.07
C ALA A 88 -5.21 5.53 -1.61
N PRO A 89 -6.51 5.72 -1.31
CA PRO A 89 -7.02 5.70 0.06
C PRO A 89 -6.69 4.41 0.83
N THR A 90 -6.72 3.26 0.18
CA THR A 90 -6.35 1.97 0.79
C THR A 90 -4.88 1.91 1.20
N VAL A 91 -3.96 2.46 0.38
CA VAL A 91 -2.54 2.58 0.75
C VAL A 91 -2.37 3.48 1.96
N LEU A 92 -3.06 4.62 1.99
CA LEU A 92 -2.97 5.52 3.14
C LEU A 92 -3.58 4.90 4.40
N ALA A 93 -4.68 4.15 4.27
CA ALA A 93 -5.29 3.42 5.39
C ALA A 93 -4.32 2.40 5.99
N SER A 94 -3.65 1.60 5.17
CA SER A 94 -2.60 0.67 5.61
C SER A 94 -1.47 1.41 6.36
N ILE A 95 -1.02 2.55 5.85
CA ILE A 95 0.02 3.36 6.51
C ILE A 95 -0.49 3.90 7.85
N LEU A 96 -1.71 4.44 7.91
CA LEU A 96 -2.29 4.99 9.14
C LEU A 96 -2.46 3.95 10.25
N LYS A 97 -2.70 2.69 9.92
CA LYS A 97 -2.80 1.59 10.88
C LYS A 97 -1.47 1.27 11.58
N HIS A 98 -0.36 1.47 10.91
CA HIS A 98 0.91 0.89 11.35
C HIS A 98 2.01 1.91 11.62
N ALA A 99 1.96 3.07 10.96
CA ALA A 99 3.01 4.06 11.01
C ALA A 99 2.83 5.08 12.14
N THR A 100 3.93 5.56 12.70
CA THR A 100 3.94 6.68 13.64
C THR A 100 3.65 8.00 12.92
N PRO A 101 3.22 9.06 13.63
CA PRO A 101 3.02 10.38 13.03
C PRO A 101 4.23 10.91 12.26
N SER A 102 5.43 10.66 12.77
CA SER A 102 6.69 11.04 12.10
C SER A 102 6.89 10.29 10.78
N GLN A 103 6.63 8.98 10.76
CA GLN A 103 6.69 8.17 9.53
C GLN A 103 5.66 8.60 8.49
N ILE A 104 4.44 8.94 8.91
CA ILE A 104 3.39 9.47 8.03
C ILE A 104 3.84 10.79 7.40
N LYS A 105 4.43 11.70 8.20
CA LYS A 105 4.98 12.96 7.71
C LYS A 105 6.11 12.73 6.69
N GLY A 106 7.04 11.83 7.00
CA GLY A 106 8.13 11.43 6.09
C GLY A 106 7.59 10.85 4.77
N TYR A 107 6.66 9.92 4.85
CA TYR A 107 6.00 9.34 3.68
C TYR A 107 5.34 10.40 2.80
N LYS A 108 4.58 11.33 3.41
CA LYS A 108 3.93 12.45 2.69
C LYS A 108 4.97 13.30 1.95
N THR A 109 6.06 13.65 2.62
CA THR A 109 7.14 14.47 2.03
C THR A 109 7.76 13.76 0.83
N LEU A 110 8.16 12.50 0.98
CA LEU A 110 8.74 11.70 -0.10
C LEU A 110 7.77 11.51 -1.28
N LEU A 111 6.50 11.27 -0.99
CA LEU A 111 5.45 11.16 -2.00
C LEU A 111 5.35 12.44 -2.83
N PHE A 112 5.32 13.61 -2.18
CA PHE A 112 5.20 14.90 -2.85
C PHE A 112 6.42 15.17 -3.73
N LEU A 113 7.62 14.93 -3.23
CA LEU A 113 8.86 15.11 -4.00
C LEU A 113 8.95 14.15 -5.19
N LYS A 114 8.61 12.88 -4.99
CA LYS A 114 8.60 11.88 -6.06
C LYS A 114 7.65 12.28 -7.19
N PHE A 115 6.42 12.65 -6.87
CA PHE A 115 5.44 13.05 -7.88
C PHE A 115 5.76 14.38 -8.54
N TYR A 116 6.43 15.31 -7.86
CA TYR A 116 6.90 16.55 -8.49
C TYR A 116 7.86 16.30 -9.65
N ARG A 117 8.71 15.28 -9.52
CA ARG A 117 9.63 14.89 -10.60
C ARG A 117 8.92 14.28 -11.81
N LEU A 118 7.84 13.53 -11.58
CA LEU A 118 7.19 12.69 -12.61
C LEU A 118 6.06 13.42 -13.36
N GLN A 119 5.52 14.51 -12.82
CA GLN A 119 4.38 15.20 -13.39
C GLN A 119 4.78 16.46 -14.17
N GLN A 120 3.85 16.98 -15.00
CA GLN A 120 4.14 18.08 -15.93
C GLN A 120 4.08 19.49 -15.30
N ILE A 121 3.37 19.66 -14.19
CA ILE A 121 3.20 20.96 -13.52
C ILE A 121 4.50 21.34 -12.82
N LYS A 122 5.30 22.23 -13.41
CA LYS A 122 6.60 22.63 -12.86
C LYS A 122 6.53 23.81 -11.88
N ASN A 123 5.42 24.53 -11.84
CA ASN A 123 5.21 25.55 -10.82
C ASN A 123 5.04 24.91 -9.42
N PRO A 124 5.96 25.10 -8.46
CA PRO A 124 5.95 24.40 -7.20
C PRO A 124 4.73 24.77 -6.32
N PHE A 125 4.32 26.03 -6.30
CA PHE A 125 3.17 26.48 -5.51
C PHE A 125 1.87 25.83 -5.97
N PHE A 126 1.63 25.83 -7.27
CA PHE A 126 0.45 25.20 -7.85
C PHE A 126 0.46 23.69 -7.64
N TYR A 127 1.62 23.05 -7.86
CA TYR A 127 1.80 21.63 -7.61
C TYR A 127 1.50 21.25 -6.15
N PHE A 128 2.12 21.93 -5.17
CA PHE A 128 1.92 21.63 -3.76
C PHE A 128 0.46 21.85 -3.33
N ARG A 129 -0.19 22.91 -3.80
CA ARG A 129 -1.61 23.15 -3.54
C ARG A 129 -2.49 22.00 -4.05
N GLN A 130 -2.21 21.50 -5.27
CA GLN A 130 -2.93 20.39 -5.85
C GLN A 130 -2.66 19.07 -5.08
N MET A 131 -1.42 18.80 -4.75
CA MET A 131 -1.07 17.61 -3.96
C MET A 131 -1.69 17.63 -2.55
N GLN A 132 -1.79 18.79 -1.94
CA GLN A 132 -2.48 18.93 -0.64
C GLN A 132 -3.99 18.59 -0.76
N LYS A 133 -4.67 19.02 -1.83
CA LYS A 133 -6.05 18.62 -2.08
C LYS A 133 -6.18 17.11 -2.23
N ARG A 134 -5.36 16.50 -3.08
CA ARG A 134 -5.33 15.05 -3.32
C ARG A 134 -5.05 14.26 -2.05
N TRP A 135 -4.13 14.73 -1.22
CA TRP A 135 -3.83 14.14 0.08
C TRP A 135 -5.02 14.20 1.04
N LYS A 136 -5.70 15.36 1.13
CA LYS A 136 -6.88 15.52 1.98
C LYS A 136 -8.02 14.56 1.58
N ILE A 137 -8.28 14.42 0.29
CA ILE A 137 -9.26 13.46 -0.22
C ILE A 137 -8.85 12.02 0.15
N SER A 138 -7.59 11.67 -0.07
CA SER A 138 -7.07 10.36 0.32
C SER A 138 -7.22 10.11 1.81
N LEU A 139 -6.90 11.08 2.66
CA LEU A 139 -7.01 10.97 4.11
C LEU A 139 -8.47 10.79 4.56
N PHE A 140 -9.39 11.55 3.99
CA PHE A 140 -10.83 11.41 4.26
C PHE A 140 -11.32 9.99 3.99
N TRP A 141 -11.04 9.47 2.80
CA TRP A 141 -11.46 8.12 2.44
C TRP A 141 -10.72 7.04 3.22
N ALA A 142 -9.43 7.21 3.52
CA ALA A 142 -8.65 6.29 4.34
C ALA A 142 -9.25 6.18 5.76
N GLN A 143 -9.60 7.29 6.39
CA GLN A 143 -10.25 7.31 7.70
C GLN A 143 -11.63 6.64 7.65
N LYS A 144 -12.40 6.90 6.59
CA LYS A 144 -13.70 6.26 6.40
C LYS A 144 -13.60 4.74 6.25
N LEU A 145 -12.56 4.24 5.58
CA LEU A 145 -12.26 2.80 5.48
C LEU A 145 -11.94 2.20 6.86
N LEU A 146 -11.14 2.89 7.67
CA LEU A 146 -10.74 2.42 9.00
C LEU A 146 -11.89 2.45 10.02
N ASN A 147 -12.86 3.35 9.86
CA ASN A 147 -14.00 3.51 10.75
C ASN A 147 -15.21 2.62 10.36
N LYS A 148 -15.12 1.84 9.27
CA LYS A 148 -16.17 0.90 8.84
C LYS A 148 -16.12 -0.46 9.55
N LYS A 149 -15.47 -0.54 10.69
CA LYS A 149 -15.45 -1.76 11.53
C LYS A 149 -16.71 -1.90 12.34
#